data_aee3ccc69a0d4cd92ce534e80895889f
#
_entry.id   aee3ccc69a0d4cd92ce534e80895889f
#
_cell.length_a   1.000
_cell.length_b   1.000
_cell.length_c   1.000
_cell.angle_alpha   90.00
_cell.angle_beta   90.00
_cell.angle_gamma   90.00
#
_symmetry.space_group_name_H-M   'P 1'
#
loop_
_entity.id
_entity.type
_entity.pdbx_description
1 polymer ?
#
loop_
_entity_poly.entity_id
_entity_poly.type
_entity_poly.pdbx_seq_one_letter_code
_entity_poly.pdbx_strand_id
1 'polypeptide(L)'
;MANHVHNYIEIVGNEKCIEAFETCINNIQFMNKQGWMEYKSLEDLNFMPKHPRDQEGWLINAYDYYIDNVGAKWAHIEDSESTYITLVSAWSPVSAFVGHLVQYLSGFDTNVMLKHDYTDEYHQFVGIQRVTSDGEPLFDYDEIEWRWLVEEFSKEGVDVESNDFEWWETLEALDGYTPQEYLDDMVDKWRANAWKLMMN
;
A
#
# COMPACT_ATOMS: atom_id res chain seq x y z
N MET A 1 4.12 16.71 -9.64
CA MET A 1 4.16 16.10 -8.30
C MET A 1 4.15 14.59 -8.48
N ALA A 2 4.76 13.81 -7.58
CA ALA A 2 4.63 12.37 -7.61
C ALA A 2 3.24 12.01 -7.09
N ASN A 3 2.55 11.08 -7.72
CA ASN A 3 1.33 10.51 -7.21
C ASN A 3 1.69 9.51 -6.11
N HIS A 4 1.19 9.69 -4.91
CA HIS A 4 1.48 8.83 -3.77
C HIS A 4 0.51 7.66 -3.74
N VAL A 5 1.03 6.47 -3.44
CA VAL A 5 0.23 5.27 -3.22
C VAL A 5 0.43 4.83 -1.78
N HIS A 6 -0.66 4.79 -1.03
CA HIS A 6 -0.69 4.26 0.33
C HIS A 6 -0.84 2.75 0.27
N ASN A 7 0.04 2.06 0.95
CA ASN A 7 0.10 0.60 0.99
C ASN A 7 -0.03 0.14 2.43
N TYR A 8 -0.98 -0.73 2.70
CA TYR A 8 -1.15 -1.41 3.99
C TYR A 8 -0.93 -2.91 3.80
N ILE A 9 0.00 -3.49 4.52
CA ILE A 9 0.36 -4.91 4.41
C ILE A 9 0.15 -5.58 5.76
N GLU A 10 -0.83 -6.46 5.85
CA GLU A 10 -1.12 -7.29 7.01
C GLU A 10 -0.43 -8.65 6.89
N ILE A 11 0.20 -9.11 7.97
CA ILE A 11 0.91 -10.37 8.05
C ILE A 11 0.05 -11.37 8.82
N VAL A 12 -0.34 -12.45 8.16
CA VAL A 12 -1.11 -13.56 8.73
C VAL A 12 -0.18 -14.77 8.81
N GLY A 13 0.30 -15.07 10.00
CA GLY A 13 1.26 -16.15 10.24
C GLY A 13 1.32 -16.54 11.70
N ASN A 14 2.12 -17.58 12.01
CA ASN A 14 2.33 -18.01 13.39
C ASN A 14 3.22 -17.03 14.19
N GLU A 15 3.34 -17.25 15.49
CA GLU A 15 4.12 -16.40 16.41
C GLU A 15 5.58 -16.19 15.94
N LYS A 16 6.25 -17.25 15.47
CA LYS A 16 7.64 -17.14 14.98
C LYS A 16 7.77 -16.26 13.73
N CYS A 17 6.77 -16.30 12.87
CA CYS A 17 6.68 -15.45 11.70
C CYS A 17 6.57 -13.97 12.11
N ILE A 18 5.69 -13.69 13.07
CA ILE A 18 5.48 -12.34 13.61
C ILE A 18 6.75 -11.84 14.32
N GLU A 19 7.38 -12.64 15.18
CA GLU A 19 8.65 -12.29 15.84
C GLU A 19 9.77 -12.00 14.84
N ALA A 20 9.85 -12.76 13.73
CA ALA A 20 10.82 -12.53 12.68
C ALA A 20 10.60 -11.21 11.97
N PHE A 21 9.34 -10.88 11.68
CA PHE A 21 8.97 -9.57 11.09
C PHE A 21 9.33 -8.42 12.04
N GLU A 22 8.89 -8.46 13.30
CA GLU A 22 9.24 -7.45 14.31
C GLU A 22 10.75 -7.25 14.43
N THR A 23 11.52 -8.34 14.43
CA THR A 23 12.98 -8.27 14.47
C THR A 23 13.54 -7.52 13.25
N CYS A 24 13.01 -7.75 12.07
CA CYS A 24 13.44 -7.04 10.86
C CYS A 24 13.17 -5.55 10.97
N ILE A 25 11.98 -5.17 11.38
CA ILE A 25 11.57 -3.77 11.50
C ILE A 25 12.38 -3.07 12.59
N ASN A 26 12.54 -3.68 13.77
CA ASN A 26 13.32 -3.11 14.88
C ASN A 26 14.79 -2.83 14.49
N ASN A 27 15.38 -3.62 13.59
CA ASN A 27 16.74 -3.41 13.11
C ASN A 27 16.92 -2.16 12.23
N ILE A 28 15.86 -1.65 11.67
CA ILE A 28 15.87 -0.44 10.84
C ILE A 28 15.19 0.76 11.50
N GLN A 29 14.49 0.57 12.62
CA GLN A 29 13.93 1.66 13.40
C GLN A 29 15.02 2.43 14.16
N PHE A 30 14.85 3.72 14.28
CA PHE A 30 15.68 4.56 15.15
C PHE A 30 14.90 5.78 15.64
N MET A 31 15.29 6.31 16.79
CA MET A 31 14.73 7.54 17.31
C MET A 31 15.53 8.74 16.78
N ASN A 32 14.89 9.66 16.11
CA ASN A 32 15.55 10.87 15.62
C ASN A 32 15.83 11.88 16.76
N LYS A 33 16.49 12.99 16.43
CA LYS A 33 16.88 14.02 17.42
C LYS A 33 15.70 14.72 18.09
N GLN A 34 14.51 14.67 17.49
CA GLN A 34 13.28 15.24 18.01
C GLN A 34 12.50 14.26 18.88
N GLY A 35 12.95 12.99 18.99
CA GLY A 35 12.28 11.94 19.75
C GLY A 35 11.17 11.24 18.96
N TRP A 36 11.14 11.38 17.64
CA TRP A 36 10.23 10.66 16.76
C TRP A 36 10.84 9.35 16.28
N MET A 37 10.03 8.32 16.17
CA MET A 37 10.43 7.06 15.54
C MET A 37 10.53 7.26 14.03
N GLU A 38 11.64 6.84 13.45
CA GLU A 38 11.91 6.87 12.02
C GLU A 38 12.46 5.53 11.58
N TYR A 39 12.44 5.27 10.27
CA TYR A 39 12.95 4.06 9.65
C TYR A 39 14.10 4.40 8.71
N LYS A 40 15.09 3.50 8.67
CA LYS A 40 16.08 3.50 7.59
C LYS A 40 15.40 3.14 6.27
N SER A 41 16.17 3.18 5.21
CA SER A 41 15.66 2.84 3.88
C SER A 41 15.23 1.37 3.78
N LEU A 42 14.28 1.07 2.90
CA LEU A 42 13.76 -0.29 2.69
C LEU A 42 14.86 -1.29 2.30
N GLU A 43 15.84 -0.85 1.53
CA GLU A 43 16.98 -1.69 1.13
C GLU A 43 17.90 -2.10 2.31
N ASP A 44 17.71 -1.54 3.48
CA ASP A 44 18.44 -1.94 4.70
C ASP A 44 17.77 -3.13 5.41
N LEU A 45 16.53 -3.47 5.05
CA LEU A 45 15.87 -4.69 5.52
C LEU A 45 16.67 -5.91 5.10
N ASN A 46 16.79 -6.89 6.00
CA ASN A 46 17.66 -8.03 5.81
C ASN A 46 17.20 -8.99 4.70
N PHE A 47 15.91 -8.96 4.35
CA PHE A 47 15.33 -9.78 3.29
C PHE A 47 15.35 -9.11 1.92
N MET A 48 15.65 -7.81 1.86
CA MET A 48 15.75 -7.12 0.58
C MET A 48 17.04 -7.49 -0.15
N PRO A 49 17.02 -7.62 -1.48
CA PRO A 49 18.20 -7.90 -2.28
C PRO A 49 19.31 -6.88 -2.05
N LYS A 50 20.53 -7.35 -1.87
CA LYS A 50 21.69 -6.47 -1.66
C LYS A 50 22.09 -5.81 -2.98
N HIS A 51 22.34 -4.53 -2.93
CA HIS A 51 22.72 -3.73 -4.08
C HIS A 51 24.00 -2.93 -3.80
N PRO A 52 24.86 -2.71 -4.79
CA PRO A 52 26.06 -1.90 -4.62
C PRO A 52 25.76 -0.49 -4.14
N ARG A 53 26.61 0.00 -3.25
CA ARG A 53 26.57 1.38 -2.76
C ARG A 53 27.85 2.11 -3.17
N ASP A 54 27.74 3.41 -3.36
CA ASP A 54 28.89 4.28 -3.58
C ASP A 54 29.70 4.53 -2.30
N GLN A 55 30.74 5.36 -2.38
CA GLN A 55 31.59 5.69 -1.24
C GLN A 55 30.88 6.48 -0.14
N GLU A 56 29.77 7.13 -0.47
CA GLU A 56 28.92 7.89 0.45
C GLU A 56 27.81 7.04 1.06
N GLY A 57 27.65 5.79 0.58
CA GLY A 57 26.64 4.85 1.04
C GLY A 57 25.31 4.90 0.28
N TRP A 58 25.21 5.68 -0.81
CA TRP A 58 24.02 5.73 -1.64
C TRP A 58 23.94 4.54 -2.60
N LEU A 59 22.73 4.08 -2.89
CA LEU A 59 22.51 3.03 -3.89
C LEU A 59 22.98 3.50 -5.28
N ILE A 60 23.78 2.68 -5.93
CA ILE A 60 24.11 2.88 -7.34
C ILE A 60 22.88 2.47 -8.15
N ASN A 61 22.40 3.34 -9.06
CA ASN A 61 21.17 3.11 -9.83
C ASN A 61 19.94 2.84 -8.93
N ALA A 62 19.73 3.65 -7.90
CA ALA A 62 18.63 3.51 -6.95
C ALA A 62 17.25 3.39 -7.62
N TYR A 63 17.05 4.10 -8.74
CA TYR A 63 15.81 4.03 -9.50
C TYR A 63 15.49 2.61 -9.99
N ASP A 64 16.45 1.96 -10.67
CA ASP A 64 16.26 0.60 -11.18
C ASP A 64 16.09 -0.39 -10.04
N TYR A 65 16.87 -0.23 -8.97
CA TYR A 65 16.72 -1.06 -7.76
C TYR A 65 15.30 -1.00 -7.21
N TYR A 66 14.73 0.20 -7.04
CA TYR A 66 13.40 0.37 -6.47
C TYR A 66 12.31 -0.18 -7.40
N ILE A 67 12.40 0.05 -8.71
CA ILE A 67 11.47 -0.55 -9.68
C ILE A 67 11.47 -2.07 -9.61
N ASP A 68 12.66 -2.68 -9.62
CA ASP A 68 12.81 -4.14 -9.71
C ASP A 68 12.50 -4.86 -8.40
N ASN A 69 12.83 -4.24 -7.25
CA ASN A 69 12.77 -4.92 -5.95
C ASN A 69 11.70 -4.39 -5.00
N VAL A 70 11.18 -3.19 -5.24
CA VAL A 70 10.07 -2.64 -4.45
C VAL A 70 8.78 -2.61 -5.26
N GLY A 71 8.86 -2.38 -6.55
CA GLY A 71 7.72 -2.26 -7.47
C GLY A 71 7.32 -0.80 -7.72
N ALA A 72 8.04 0.18 -7.15
CA ALA A 72 7.75 1.60 -7.25
C ALA A 72 9.03 2.41 -7.44
N LYS A 73 8.91 3.65 -7.93
CA LYS A 73 10.09 4.54 -8.15
C LYS A 73 10.83 4.90 -6.87
N TRP A 74 10.12 5.00 -5.78
CA TRP A 74 10.61 5.11 -4.40
C TRP A 74 9.49 4.68 -3.46
N ALA A 75 9.87 4.29 -2.25
CA ALA A 75 8.93 4.03 -1.16
C ALA A 75 9.63 4.24 0.19
N HIS A 76 8.83 4.52 1.21
CA HIS A 76 9.30 4.58 2.59
C HIS A 76 8.23 4.03 3.54
N ILE A 77 8.65 3.60 4.72
CA ILE A 77 7.76 3.15 5.78
C ILE A 77 7.20 4.37 6.49
N GLU A 78 5.89 4.42 6.66
CA GLU A 78 5.21 5.40 7.50
C GLU A 78 5.04 4.89 8.92
N ASP A 79 4.55 3.66 9.06
CA ASP A 79 4.26 3.05 10.35
C ASP A 79 4.38 1.52 10.29
N SER A 80 4.56 0.89 11.45
CA SER A 80 4.54 -0.57 11.57
C SER A 80 4.22 -1.01 12.99
N GLU A 81 3.49 -2.11 13.09
CA GLU A 81 3.30 -2.87 14.31
C GLU A 81 3.67 -4.34 14.08
N SER A 82 3.47 -5.20 15.09
CA SER A 82 3.86 -6.61 15.03
C SER A 82 3.26 -7.38 13.85
N THR A 83 2.08 -6.98 13.38
CA THR A 83 1.32 -7.70 12.35
C THR A 83 1.07 -6.90 11.08
N TYR A 84 1.53 -5.67 11.00
CA TYR A 84 1.35 -4.86 9.79
C TYR A 84 2.49 -3.87 9.56
N ILE A 85 2.57 -3.40 8.34
CA ILE A 85 3.43 -2.29 7.90
C ILE A 85 2.67 -1.42 6.90
N THR A 86 2.80 -0.11 7.05
CA THR A 86 2.30 0.86 6.07
C THR A 86 3.45 1.55 5.36
N LEU A 87 3.30 1.71 4.05
CA LEU A 87 4.28 2.37 3.22
C LEU A 87 3.61 3.39 2.30
N VAL A 88 4.33 4.47 2.01
CA VAL A 88 4.01 5.34 0.88
C VAL A 88 4.99 5.09 -0.23
N SER A 89 4.47 4.98 -1.44
CA SER A 89 5.25 4.75 -2.65
C SER A 89 4.85 5.70 -3.78
N ALA A 90 5.67 5.80 -4.81
CA ALA A 90 5.40 6.67 -5.95
C ALA A 90 4.86 5.91 -7.14
N TRP A 91 3.67 6.30 -7.61
CA TRP A 91 3.03 5.91 -8.87
C TRP A 91 2.49 4.47 -8.93
N SER A 92 2.99 3.55 -8.12
CA SER A 92 2.61 2.16 -8.15
C SER A 92 2.69 1.52 -6.75
N PRO A 93 1.93 0.45 -6.47
CA PRO A 93 2.01 -0.28 -5.22
C PRO A 93 3.34 -1.03 -5.09
N VAL A 94 3.69 -1.39 -3.85
CA VAL A 94 4.97 -2.05 -3.52
C VAL A 94 4.92 -3.58 -3.71
N SER A 95 4.36 -4.07 -4.80
CA SER A 95 4.11 -5.50 -5.01
C SER A 95 5.36 -6.39 -5.01
N ALA A 96 6.50 -5.90 -5.52
CA ALA A 96 7.75 -6.65 -5.47
C ALA A 96 8.29 -6.77 -4.04
N PHE A 97 8.19 -5.72 -3.23
CA PHE A 97 8.50 -5.76 -1.80
C PHE A 97 7.67 -6.81 -1.06
N VAL A 98 6.36 -6.88 -1.32
CA VAL A 98 5.47 -7.90 -0.74
C VAL A 98 5.95 -9.31 -1.09
N GLY A 99 6.40 -9.52 -2.33
CA GLY A 99 6.99 -10.77 -2.78
C GLY A 99 8.24 -11.16 -1.99
N HIS A 100 9.17 -10.22 -1.76
CA HIS A 100 10.37 -10.48 -0.93
C HIS A 100 10.00 -10.76 0.53
N LEU A 101 9.06 -10.00 1.08
CA LEU A 101 8.62 -10.17 2.47
C LEU A 101 8.00 -11.56 2.69
N VAL A 102 7.09 -12.02 1.83
CA VAL A 102 6.48 -13.35 1.98
C VAL A 102 7.51 -14.46 1.85
N GLN A 103 8.46 -14.34 0.93
CA GLN A 103 9.55 -15.31 0.79
C GLN A 103 10.41 -15.40 2.04
N TYR A 104 10.75 -14.29 2.65
CA TYR A 104 11.49 -14.26 3.90
C TYR A 104 10.71 -14.93 5.05
N LEU A 105 9.44 -14.53 5.23
CA LEU A 105 8.59 -15.02 6.31
C LEU A 105 8.23 -16.49 6.15
N SER A 106 8.23 -17.03 4.93
CA SER A 106 8.00 -18.45 4.66
C SER A 106 9.05 -19.38 5.30
N GLY A 107 10.23 -18.85 5.59
CA GLY A 107 11.25 -19.58 6.35
C GLY A 107 10.88 -19.82 7.82
N PHE A 108 9.88 -19.12 8.35
CA PHE A 108 9.39 -19.24 9.73
C PHE A 108 7.99 -19.84 9.80
N ASP A 109 7.19 -19.64 8.73
CA ASP A 109 5.85 -20.21 8.60
C ASP A 109 5.54 -20.49 7.12
N THR A 110 5.45 -21.77 6.76
CA THR A 110 5.14 -22.18 5.38
C THR A 110 3.71 -21.82 4.95
N ASN A 111 2.83 -21.49 5.88
CA ASN A 111 1.46 -21.08 5.60
C ASN A 111 1.28 -19.57 5.73
N VAL A 112 2.37 -18.80 5.82
CA VAL A 112 2.27 -17.35 5.90
C VAL A 112 1.53 -16.79 4.70
N MET A 113 0.67 -15.83 4.97
CA MET A 113 -0.08 -15.08 3.96
C MET A 113 0.07 -13.58 4.23
N LEU A 114 0.28 -12.81 3.20
CA LEU A 114 0.24 -11.36 3.26
C LEU A 114 -1.04 -10.87 2.58
N LYS A 115 -1.70 -9.92 3.22
CA LYS A 115 -2.77 -9.13 2.62
C LYS A 115 -2.23 -7.73 2.39
N HIS A 116 -2.28 -7.29 1.17
CA HIS A 116 -1.79 -5.99 0.75
C HIS A 116 -2.93 -5.18 0.14
N ASP A 117 -3.32 -4.14 0.83
CA ASP A 117 -4.28 -3.13 0.36
C ASP A 117 -3.51 -1.91 -0.12
N TYR A 118 -3.93 -1.32 -1.23
CA TYR A 118 -3.33 -0.10 -1.73
C TYR A 118 -4.35 0.83 -2.39
N THR A 119 -4.11 2.12 -2.27
CA THR A 119 -4.94 3.18 -2.88
C THR A 119 -4.04 4.37 -3.20
N ASP A 120 -4.22 5.00 -4.35
CA ASP A 120 -3.50 6.22 -4.65
C ASP A 120 -4.15 7.44 -3.98
N GLU A 121 -3.36 8.50 -3.74
CA GLU A 121 -3.77 9.70 -3.02
C GLU A 121 -4.94 10.46 -3.65
N TYR A 122 -5.17 10.28 -4.95
CA TYR A 122 -6.27 10.90 -5.70
C TYR A 122 -7.42 9.91 -5.98
N HIS A 123 -7.39 8.72 -5.37
CA HIS A 123 -8.39 7.67 -5.57
C HIS A 123 -8.59 7.26 -7.04
N GLN A 124 -7.56 7.38 -7.89
CA GLN A 124 -7.63 6.97 -9.27
C GLN A 124 -7.66 5.45 -9.43
N PHE A 125 -7.07 4.74 -8.47
CA PHE A 125 -7.13 3.29 -8.40
C PHE A 125 -7.10 2.79 -6.96
N VAL A 126 -7.63 1.61 -6.79
CA VAL A 126 -7.61 0.83 -5.55
C VAL A 126 -7.33 -0.62 -5.90
N GLY A 127 -6.62 -1.32 -5.04
CA GLY A 127 -6.36 -2.74 -5.26
C GLY A 127 -6.08 -3.49 -3.98
N ILE A 128 -6.22 -4.80 -4.08
CA ILE A 128 -5.82 -5.75 -3.06
C ILE A 128 -4.97 -6.85 -3.69
N GLN A 129 -4.04 -7.37 -2.90
CA GLN A 129 -3.18 -8.48 -3.29
C GLN A 129 -3.08 -9.45 -2.13
N ARG A 130 -3.39 -10.72 -2.39
CA ARG A 130 -3.12 -11.82 -1.47
C ARG A 130 -1.90 -12.59 -1.96
N VAL A 131 -0.90 -12.74 -1.12
CA VAL A 131 0.33 -13.44 -1.45
C VAL A 131 0.61 -14.53 -0.41
N THR A 132 0.88 -15.74 -0.88
CA THR A 132 1.32 -16.88 -0.08
C THR A 132 2.69 -17.35 -0.55
N SER A 133 3.42 -18.09 0.27
CA SER A 133 4.77 -18.55 -0.03
C SER A 133 4.86 -19.55 -1.20
N ASP A 134 3.77 -20.23 -1.50
CA ASP A 134 3.68 -21.36 -2.43
C ASP A 134 2.75 -21.13 -3.61
N GLY A 135 2.11 -19.97 -3.68
CA GLY A 135 1.10 -19.64 -4.70
C GLY A 135 1.44 -18.43 -5.54
N GLU A 136 0.83 -18.38 -6.71
CA GLU A 136 0.80 -17.15 -7.49
C GLU A 136 0.01 -16.08 -6.72
N PRO A 137 0.46 -14.83 -6.74
CA PRO A 137 -0.28 -13.76 -6.12
C PRO A 137 -1.68 -13.65 -6.72
N LEU A 138 -2.70 -13.57 -5.86
CA LEU A 138 -4.05 -13.23 -6.28
C LEU A 138 -4.21 -11.72 -6.18
N PHE A 139 -4.73 -11.12 -7.23
CA PHE A 139 -4.98 -9.69 -7.31
C PHE A 139 -6.46 -9.43 -7.55
N ASP A 140 -6.96 -8.38 -6.94
CA ASP A 140 -8.12 -7.65 -7.43
C ASP A 140 -7.76 -6.18 -7.50
N TYR A 141 -8.18 -5.52 -8.55
CA TYR A 141 -7.79 -4.15 -8.87
C TYR A 141 -8.93 -3.47 -9.58
N ASP A 142 -9.20 -2.25 -9.21
CA ASP A 142 -10.16 -1.44 -9.93
C ASP A 142 -9.63 -0.01 -10.09
N GLU A 143 -9.89 0.57 -11.25
CA GLU A 143 -9.72 1.98 -11.47
C GLU A 143 -10.97 2.66 -10.96
N ILE A 144 -10.81 3.58 -10.02
CA ILE A 144 -11.91 4.43 -9.56
C ILE A 144 -12.19 5.41 -10.69
N GLU A 145 -12.98 4.96 -11.64
CA GLU A 145 -13.36 5.83 -12.73
C GLU A 145 -14.29 6.93 -12.20
N TRP A 146 -14.02 8.12 -12.63
CA TRP A 146 -14.86 9.30 -12.39
C TRP A 146 -16.36 9.04 -12.62
N ARG A 147 -16.70 8.16 -13.59
CA ARG A 147 -18.08 7.78 -13.88
C ARG A 147 -18.78 7.07 -12.71
N TRP A 148 -18.08 6.38 -11.82
CA TRP A 148 -18.69 5.75 -10.64
C TRP A 148 -19.29 6.80 -9.72
N LEU A 149 -18.56 7.90 -9.52
CA LEU A 149 -19.05 9.02 -8.74
C LEU A 149 -20.21 9.68 -9.42
N VAL A 150 -20.10 9.94 -10.72
CA VAL A 150 -21.18 10.52 -11.52
C VAL A 150 -22.43 9.64 -11.44
N GLU A 151 -22.30 8.31 -11.55
CA GLU A 151 -23.42 7.38 -11.43
C GLU A 151 -24.06 7.40 -10.03
N GLU A 152 -23.27 7.43 -8.96
CA GLU A 152 -23.77 7.47 -7.59
C GLU A 152 -24.44 8.82 -7.30
N PHE A 153 -23.83 9.91 -7.66
CA PHE A 153 -24.42 11.25 -7.49
C PHE A 153 -25.70 11.43 -8.34
N SER A 154 -25.75 10.84 -9.52
CA SER A 154 -26.96 10.86 -10.35
C SER A 154 -28.12 10.09 -9.73
N LYS A 155 -27.84 9.01 -8.98
CA LYS A 155 -28.87 8.26 -8.22
C LYS A 155 -29.49 9.12 -7.11
N GLU A 156 -28.71 10.00 -6.52
CA GLU A 156 -29.15 10.96 -5.50
C GLU A 156 -29.75 12.26 -6.09
N GLY A 157 -29.93 12.30 -7.41
CA GLY A 157 -30.55 13.43 -8.10
C GLY A 157 -29.64 14.64 -8.32
N VAL A 158 -28.34 14.47 -8.18
CA VAL A 158 -27.34 15.51 -8.46
C VAL A 158 -26.94 15.43 -9.94
N ASP A 159 -27.20 16.51 -10.69
CA ASP A 159 -26.79 16.62 -12.09
C ASP A 159 -25.33 17.04 -12.15
N VAL A 160 -24.45 16.11 -12.53
CA VAL A 160 -23.00 16.29 -12.57
C VAL A 160 -22.55 16.28 -14.03
N GLU A 161 -22.15 17.42 -14.57
CA GLU A 161 -21.48 17.47 -15.86
C GLU A 161 -20.05 16.90 -15.75
N SER A 162 -19.76 15.88 -16.56
CA SER A 162 -18.63 14.94 -16.45
C SER A 162 -17.22 15.53 -16.64
N ASN A 163 -17.04 16.83 -16.75
CA ASN A 163 -15.75 17.46 -17.04
C ASN A 163 -15.37 18.64 -16.11
N ASP A 164 -16.12 18.95 -15.08
CA ASP A 164 -15.87 20.11 -14.25
C ASP A 164 -15.28 19.71 -12.89
N PHE A 165 -13.96 19.90 -12.73
CA PHE A 165 -13.28 19.75 -11.45
C PHE A 165 -13.79 20.74 -10.37
N GLU A 166 -14.39 21.84 -10.78
CA GLU A 166 -14.90 22.87 -9.85
C GLU A 166 -16.13 22.42 -9.04
N TRP A 167 -16.85 21.40 -9.49
CA TRP A 167 -18.02 20.94 -8.75
C TRP A 167 -17.65 20.22 -7.43
N TRP A 168 -16.44 19.67 -7.30
CA TRP A 168 -15.95 19.09 -6.05
C TRP A 168 -15.89 20.10 -4.90
N GLU A 169 -15.58 21.34 -5.23
CA GLU A 169 -15.53 22.46 -4.27
C GLU A 169 -16.94 22.99 -3.93
N THR A 170 -17.92 22.74 -4.81
CA THR A 170 -19.27 23.28 -4.69
C THR A 170 -20.32 22.28 -4.22
N LEU A 171 -20.01 20.98 -4.18
CA LEU A 171 -20.92 19.99 -3.60
C LEU A 171 -20.96 20.15 -2.09
N GLU A 172 -22.06 20.75 -1.61
CA GLU A 172 -22.46 20.61 -0.22
C GLU A 172 -22.65 19.12 0.09
N ALA A 173 -22.25 18.70 1.28
CA ALA A 173 -22.25 17.32 1.73
C ALA A 173 -23.55 16.59 1.38
N LEU A 174 -23.45 15.49 0.65
CA LEU A 174 -24.53 14.53 0.51
C LEU A 174 -24.72 13.81 1.84
N ASP A 175 -25.88 13.92 2.44
CA ASP A 175 -26.23 13.36 3.76
C ASP A 175 -25.21 13.66 4.89
N GLY A 176 -24.49 14.78 4.79
CA GLY A 176 -23.47 15.18 5.76
C GLY A 176 -22.05 14.72 5.42
N TYR A 177 -21.83 14.01 4.30
CA TYR A 177 -20.50 13.59 3.84
C TYR A 177 -19.89 14.62 2.89
N THR A 178 -18.60 14.87 3.04
CA THR A 178 -17.83 15.52 1.98
C THR A 178 -17.65 14.56 0.79
N PRO A 179 -17.38 15.05 -0.43
CA PRO A 179 -17.05 14.17 -1.56
C PRO A 179 -15.91 13.22 -1.28
N GLN A 180 -14.92 13.64 -0.51
CA GLN A 180 -13.79 12.80 -0.10
C GLN A 180 -14.23 11.64 0.81
N GLU A 181 -15.01 11.91 1.86
CA GLU A 181 -15.53 10.89 2.76
C GLU A 181 -16.40 9.88 2.02
N TYR A 182 -17.13 10.32 1.01
CA TYR A 182 -17.93 9.43 0.17
C TYR A 182 -17.07 8.50 -0.69
N LEU A 183 -15.97 9.01 -1.26
CA LEU A 183 -14.98 8.19 -1.97
C LEU A 183 -14.32 7.17 -1.07
N ASP A 184 -13.92 7.59 0.12
CA ASP A 184 -13.31 6.71 1.12
C ASP A 184 -14.25 5.56 1.48
N ASP A 185 -15.54 5.85 1.71
CA ASP A 185 -16.58 4.84 2.00
C ASP A 185 -16.81 3.90 0.81
N MET A 186 -16.78 4.40 -0.43
CA MET A 186 -16.87 3.56 -1.64
C MET A 186 -15.66 2.62 -1.76
N VAL A 187 -14.45 3.13 -1.55
CA VAL A 187 -13.22 2.34 -1.57
C VAL A 187 -13.26 1.26 -0.50
N ASP A 188 -13.68 1.59 0.71
CA ASP A 188 -13.79 0.64 1.81
C ASP A 188 -14.84 -0.45 1.54
N LYS A 189 -15.98 -0.11 0.97
CA LYS A 189 -17.00 -1.09 0.54
C LYS A 189 -16.47 -2.00 -0.57
N TRP A 190 -15.79 -1.45 -1.56
CA TRP A 190 -15.17 -2.23 -2.62
C TRP A 190 -14.14 -3.20 -2.02
N ARG A 191 -13.22 -2.69 -1.20
CA ARG A 191 -12.17 -3.47 -0.54
C ARG A 191 -12.75 -4.63 0.28
N ALA A 192 -13.76 -4.37 1.09
CA ALA A 192 -14.42 -5.39 1.90
C ALA A 192 -15.06 -6.50 1.05
N ASN A 193 -15.67 -6.16 -0.09
CA ASN A 193 -16.24 -7.13 -1.03
C ASN A 193 -15.14 -7.93 -1.74
N ALA A 194 -14.10 -7.28 -2.22
CA ALA A 194 -12.97 -7.91 -2.89
C ALA A 194 -12.27 -8.92 -1.97
N TRP A 195 -11.96 -8.54 -0.71
CA TRP A 195 -11.42 -9.47 0.29
C TRP A 195 -12.33 -10.65 0.57
N LYS A 196 -13.63 -10.42 0.69
CA LYS A 196 -14.60 -11.50 0.90
C LYS A 196 -14.58 -12.51 -0.24
N LEU A 197 -14.46 -12.08 -1.49
CA LEU A 197 -14.36 -12.95 -2.65
C LEU A 197 -13.02 -13.69 -2.72
N MET A 198 -11.93 -13.01 -2.40
CA MET A 198 -10.57 -13.56 -2.47
C MET A 198 -10.27 -14.58 -1.37
N MET A 199 -10.96 -14.51 -0.23
CA MET A 199 -10.74 -15.40 0.93
C MET A 199 -11.63 -16.66 0.91
N ASN A 200 -12.61 -16.74 -0.01
CA ASN A 200 -13.46 -17.92 -0.22
C ASN A 200 -12.90 -18.84 -1.30
#